data_23b5921dd4f31faee191b5510cc400f2
#
_entry.id   23b5921dd4f31faee191b5510cc400f2
#
_cell.length_a   1.000
_cell.length_b   1.000
_cell.length_c   1.000
_cell.angle_alpha   90.00
_cell.angle_beta   90.00
_cell.angle_gamma   90.00
#
_symmetry.space_group_name_H-M   'P 1'
#
loop_
_entity.id
_entity.type
_entity.pdbx_description
1 polymer ?
#
loop_
_entity_poly.entity_id
_entity_poly.type
_entity_poly.pdbx_seq_one_letter_code
_entity_poly.pdbx_strand_id
1 'polypeptide(L)'
;MSLKINKLFISLFVFLTWSLALSAASLPEDFPKCYNSDVRQSDYCPLSAKLGHKIFLVDFTSRWEGPQIKWVKGRIFGDGLINDTPPYHKISYLKIDDVPPHSQEFVYSKCRFKKGTESQKYPGEEVNKKCEGMDVVKSIFKTWNKQIIEVENQFFPEKGDSKQSLIYEYIIHTLRETSSDFGSDYKERELVIVSDLMQFSKRVNFFKHCKSATMKLKPKKKQVADKCGSFAQLLKKEKSFANYMKATKPTSEMVKNLKVKVLFINHSYEHGEDLYISLEKLWKDMFSFMGIDDVKIVPQIDYKI
;
A
#
# COMPACT_ATOMS: atom_id res chain seq x y z
N MET A 1 47.69 54.73 12.42
CA MET A 1 46.71 54.11 11.48
C MET A 1 46.80 52.60 11.65
N SER A 2 45.95 52.00 12.49
CA SER A 2 45.99 50.59 12.85
C SER A 2 44.90 49.84 12.17
N LEU A 3 45.23 48.91 11.28
CA LEU A 3 44.28 48.02 10.61
C LEU A 3 43.88 46.89 11.54
N LYS A 4 42.62 46.86 11.95
CA LYS A 4 42.02 45.72 12.63
C LYS A 4 41.60 44.65 11.60
N ILE A 5 42.29 43.51 11.64
CA ILE A 5 41.93 42.31 10.87
C ILE A 5 40.80 41.60 11.61
N ASN A 6 39.62 41.63 11.05
CA ASN A 6 38.48 40.82 11.51
C ASN A 6 38.69 39.37 11.09
N LYS A 7 38.82 38.50 12.09
CA LYS A 7 38.84 37.05 11.89
C LYS A 7 37.42 36.58 11.52
N LEU A 8 37.25 36.24 10.27
CA LEU A 8 36.04 35.56 9.77
C LEU A 8 36.08 34.09 10.23
N PHE A 9 35.24 33.75 11.18
CA PHE A 9 35.01 32.36 11.56
C PHE A 9 34.26 31.67 10.44
N ILE A 10 34.95 30.89 9.62
CA ILE A 10 34.33 29.93 8.70
C ILE A 10 33.91 28.75 9.55
N SER A 11 32.63 28.74 9.92
CA SER A 11 31.96 27.57 10.51
C SER A 11 31.75 26.54 9.42
N LEU A 12 32.63 25.53 9.39
CA LEU A 12 32.48 24.36 8.52
C LEU A 12 31.38 23.49 9.09
N PHE A 13 30.13 23.70 8.62
CA PHE A 13 29.02 22.77 8.87
C PHE A 13 29.28 21.50 8.04
N VAL A 14 29.90 20.53 8.71
CA VAL A 14 29.96 19.17 8.22
C VAL A 14 28.53 18.61 8.35
N PHE A 15 27.77 18.69 7.29
CA PHE A 15 26.55 17.89 7.15
C PHE A 15 26.99 16.43 7.09
N LEU A 16 26.96 15.74 8.23
CA LEU A 16 26.88 14.29 8.27
C LEU A 16 25.52 13.91 7.68
N THR A 17 25.49 13.72 6.37
CA THR A 17 24.46 12.95 5.73
C THR A 17 24.58 11.53 6.26
N TRP A 18 23.84 11.23 7.31
CA TRP A 18 23.51 9.85 7.62
C TRP A 18 22.63 9.34 6.46
N SER A 19 23.30 8.88 5.42
CA SER A 19 22.75 7.90 4.51
C SER A 19 22.42 6.70 5.40
N LEU A 20 21.16 6.58 5.82
CA LEU A 20 20.58 5.32 6.21
C LEU A 20 20.62 4.45 4.95
N ALA A 21 21.81 3.92 4.65
CA ALA A 21 21.91 2.73 3.85
C ALA A 21 21.05 1.73 4.60
N LEU A 22 19.80 1.51 4.10
CA LEU A 22 19.07 0.28 4.38
C LEU A 22 20.08 -0.80 4.04
N SER A 23 20.76 -1.31 5.06
CA SER A 23 21.55 -2.51 4.94
C SER A 23 20.58 -3.54 4.41
N ALA A 24 20.65 -3.83 3.11
CA ALA A 24 20.11 -5.06 2.58
C ALA A 24 20.67 -6.10 3.53
N ALA A 25 19.83 -6.59 4.46
CA ALA A 25 20.24 -7.59 5.40
C ALA A 25 20.80 -8.70 4.54
N SER A 26 22.14 -8.79 4.50
CA SER A 26 22.81 -9.85 3.78
C SER A 26 22.22 -11.13 4.33
N LEU A 27 21.75 -11.98 3.45
CA LEU A 27 21.40 -13.35 3.83
C LEU A 27 22.55 -13.90 4.65
N PRO A 28 22.31 -14.69 5.69
CA PRO A 28 23.37 -15.31 6.45
C PRO A 28 24.44 -15.87 5.49
N GLU A 29 25.72 -15.69 5.78
CA GLU A 29 26.83 -16.22 4.96
C GLU A 29 26.67 -17.71 4.66
N ASP A 30 25.90 -18.42 5.46
CA ASP A 30 25.51 -19.82 5.31
C ASP A 30 24.28 -20.04 4.42
N PHE A 31 23.88 -19.06 3.61
CA PHE A 31 22.84 -19.33 2.62
C PHE A 31 23.39 -20.42 1.68
N PRO A 32 22.89 -21.66 1.76
CA PRO A 32 23.57 -22.78 1.11
C PRO A 32 23.63 -22.51 -0.39
N LYS A 33 24.80 -22.70 -0.98
CA LYS A 33 25.02 -22.73 -2.45
C LYS A 33 24.05 -23.65 -3.20
N CYS A 34 23.24 -24.35 -2.48
CA CYS A 34 22.23 -25.30 -2.87
C CYS A 34 20.86 -24.69 -3.14
N TYR A 35 20.63 -23.45 -2.72
CA TYR A 35 19.39 -22.81 -3.07
C TYR A 35 19.37 -22.58 -4.57
N ASN A 36 18.36 -23.19 -5.16
CA ASN A 36 18.16 -23.22 -6.58
C ASN A 36 18.52 -21.88 -7.21
N SER A 37 19.34 -21.90 -8.23
CA SER A 37 19.72 -20.75 -9.06
C SER A 37 18.51 -19.94 -9.56
N ASP A 38 17.30 -20.48 -9.44
CA ASP A 38 16.06 -19.86 -9.87
C ASP A 38 15.44 -18.86 -8.87
N VAL A 39 15.88 -18.81 -7.62
CA VAL A 39 15.40 -17.81 -6.65
C VAL A 39 16.46 -16.74 -6.41
N ARG A 40 16.12 -15.49 -6.74
CA ARG A 40 17.00 -14.36 -6.41
C ARG A 40 17.13 -14.20 -4.91
N GLN A 41 18.36 -14.21 -4.43
CA GLN A 41 18.64 -14.09 -2.98
C GLN A 41 18.23 -12.73 -2.42
N SER A 42 18.26 -11.67 -3.24
CA SER A 42 17.96 -10.30 -2.80
C SER A 42 16.50 -10.06 -2.46
N ASP A 43 15.59 -10.72 -3.18
CA ASP A 43 14.14 -10.46 -3.08
C ASP A 43 13.28 -11.72 -2.92
N TYR A 44 13.89 -12.89 -2.83
CA TYR A 44 13.25 -14.20 -2.71
C TYR A 44 12.29 -14.56 -3.86
N CYS A 45 12.36 -13.85 -4.98
CA CYS A 45 11.48 -14.07 -6.12
C CYS A 45 12.06 -15.11 -7.09
N PRO A 46 11.23 -16.00 -7.65
CA PRO A 46 11.65 -16.89 -8.72
C PRO A 46 12.09 -16.09 -9.96
N LEU A 47 13.14 -16.54 -10.64
CA LEU A 47 13.60 -15.95 -11.90
C LEU A 47 12.74 -16.40 -13.08
N SER A 48 12.30 -17.67 -13.06
CA SER A 48 11.60 -18.34 -14.17
C SER A 48 10.11 -18.07 -14.20
N ALA A 49 9.50 -17.58 -13.11
CA ALA A 49 8.04 -17.48 -13.02
C ALA A 49 7.57 -16.24 -12.23
N LYS A 50 6.67 -15.48 -12.84
CA LYS A 50 5.89 -14.43 -12.15
C LYS A 50 4.56 -15.02 -11.68
N LEU A 51 4.54 -15.54 -10.44
CA LEU A 51 3.38 -16.24 -9.89
C LEU A 51 2.26 -15.26 -9.51
N GLY A 52 2.49 -14.42 -8.55
CA GLY A 52 1.54 -13.42 -8.12
C GLY A 52 2.22 -12.18 -7.59
N HIS A 53 1.51 -11.04 -7.65
CA HIS A 53 1.97 -9.81 -7.05
C HIS A 53 0.82 -9.14 -6.29
N LYS A 54 1.05 -8.89 -5.00
CA LYS A 54 0.13 -8.19 -4.12
C LYS A 54 0.74 -6.85 -3.73
N ILE A 55 0.06 -5.75 -4.08
CA ILE A 55 0.48 -4.39 -3.71
C ILE A 55 -0.47 -3.87 -2.63
N PHE A 56 0.08 -3.38 -1.54
CA PHE A 56 -0.64 -2.69 -0.49
C PHE A 56 -0.45 -1.18 -0.64
N LEU A 57 -1.54 -0.47 -0.94
CA LEU A 57 -1.63 0.99 -0.87
C LEU A 57 -2.23 1.35 0.49
N VAL A 58 -1.42 1.93 1.36
CA VAL A 58 -1.84 2.22 2.73
C VAL A 58 -1.95 3.72 2.95
N ASP A 59 -3.17 4.18 3.21
CA ASP A 59 -3.52 5.59 3.34
C ASP A 59 -3.34 6.08 4.77
N PHE A 60 -2.31 6.90 4.98
CA PHE A 60 -2.00 7.54 6.26
C PHE A 60 -2.41 9.01 6.32
N THR A 61 -3.25 9.46 5.40
CA THR A 61 -3.68 10.86 5.36
C THR A 61 -4.62 11.22 6.49
N SER A 62 -5.29 10.24 7.08
CA SER A 62 -6.14 10.35 8.27
C SER A 62 -5.49 9.69 9.47
N ARG A 63 -5.72 10.26 10.67
CA ARG A 63 -5.23 9.66 11.91
C ARG A 63 -6.02 8.40 12.23
N TRP A 64 -5.31 7.30 12.45
CA TRP A 64 -5.91 6.04 12.88
C TRP A 64 -5.87 5.88 14.39
N GLU A 65 -6.91 5.28 14.94
CA GLU A 65 -7.01 4.94 16.36
C GLU A 65 -6.45 3.53 16.62
N GLY A 66 -6.20 3.21 17.90
CA GLY A 66 -5.63 1.92 18.29
C GLY A 66 -6.35 0.69 17.73
N PRO A 67 -7.71 0.61 17.80
CA PRO A 67 -8.46 -0.50 17.21
C PRO A 67 -8.28 -0.63 15.70
N GLN A 68 -8.26 0.48 14.97
CA GLN A 68 -8.03 0.52 13.52
C GLN A 68 -6.64 0.01 13.17
N ILE A 69 -5.61 0.51 13.87
CA ILE A 69 -4.22 0.06 13.71
C ILE A 69 -4.12 -1.44 13.95
N LYS A 70 -4.70 -1.96 15.05
CA LYS A 70 -4.68 -3.38 15.38
C LYS A 70 -5.35 -4.23 14.30
N TRP A 71 -6.50 -3.78 13.79
CA TRP A 71 -7.24 -4.48 12.75
C TRP A 71 -6.46 -4.54 11.44
N VAL A 72 -5.86 -3.42 11.02
CA VAL A 72 -5.04 -3.35 9.79
C VAL A 72 -3.80 -4.20 9.93
N LYS A 73 -3.05 -4.07 11.05
CA LYS A 73 -1.86 -4.88 11.30
C LYS A 73 -2.15 -6.37 11.18
N GLY A 74 -3.26 -6.85 11.76
CA GLY A 74 -3.67 -8.24 11.66
C GLY A 74 -4.04 -8.71 10.25
N ARG A 75 -4.30 -7.81 9.30
CA ARG A 75 -4.72 -8.11 7.92
C ARG A 75 -3.59 -8.04 6.92
N ILE A 76 -2.71 -7.05 7.05
CA ILE A 76 -1.68 -6.79 6.03
C ILE A 76 -0.26 -7.11 6.52
N PHE A 77 -0.11 -7.50 7.77
CA PHE A 77 1.15 -7.97 8.36
C PHE A 77 0.93 -9.28 9.11
N GLY A 78 1.99 -9.91 9.56
CA GLY A 78 1.96 -11.11 10.37
C GLY A 78 1.19 -12.27 9.75
N ASP A 79 0.39 -12.97 10.58
CA ASP A 79 -0.35 -14.17 10.14
C ASP A 79 -1.39 -13.88 9.06
N GLY A 80 -2.03 -12.71 9.06
CA GLY A 80 -2.99 -12.32 8.02
C GLY A 80 -2.32 -12.26 6.64
N LEU A 81 -1.16 -11.62 6.56
CA LEU A 81 -0.37 -11.58 5.34
C LEU A 81 0.07 -12.96 4.88
N ILE A 82 0.59 -13.78 5.83
CA ILE A 82 1.11 -15.12 5.55
C ILE A 82 0.00 -16.03 5.02
N ASN A 83 -1.19 -15.97 5.62
CA ASN A 83 -2.33 -16.83 5.24
C ASN A 83 -2.95 -16.40 3.90
N ASP A 84 -2.98 -15.09 3.62
CA ASP A 84 -3.59 -14.52 2.41
C ASP A 84 -2.63 -14.44 1.20
N THR A 85 -1.36 -14.81 1.38
CA THR A 85 -0.36 -14.69 0.30
C THR A 85 0.38 -16.00 0.14
N PRO A 86 0.26 -16.69 -0.99
CA PRO A 86 1.01 -17.90 -1.26
C PRO A 86 2.54 -17.67 -1.28
N PRO A 87 3.36 -18.71 -1.02
CA PRO A 87 4.81 -18.62 -1.17
C PRO A 87 5.22 -18.13 -2.56
N TYR A 88 6.31 -17.37 -2.62
CA TYR A 88 6.90 -16.82 -3.84
C TYR A 88 6.05 -15.81 -4.60
N HIS A 89 4.88 -15.41 -4.06
CA HIS A 89 4.16 -14.23 -4.53
C HIS A 89 4.87 -12.97 -4.05
N LYS A 90 5.03 -12.00 -4.95
CA LYS A 90 5.62 -10.71 -4.63
C LYS A 90 4.68 -9.90 -3.76
N ILE A 91 5.24 -9.21 -2.77
CA ILE A 91 4.54 -8.31 -1.87
C ILE A 91 5.22 -6.96 -1.95
N SER A 92 4.44 -5.92 -2.17
CA SER A 92 4.95 -4.55 -2.18
C SER A 92 4.08 -3.65 -1.32
N TYR A 93 4.70 -2.72 -0.60
CA TYR A 93 4.01 -1.73 0.21
C TYR A 93 4.32 -0.34 -0.27
N LEU A 94 3.28 0.45 -0.49
CA LEU A 94 3.35 1.86 -0.87
C LEU A 94 2.47 2.68 0.07
N LYS A 95 3.00 3.79 0.54
CA LYS A 95 2.28 4.71 1.40
C LYS A 95 1.55 5.75 0.56
N ILE A 96 0.26 5.96 0.83
CA ILE A 96 -0.49 7.08 0.30
C ILE A 96 -0.35 8.25 1.26
N ASP A 97 0.17 9.35 0.77
CA ASP A 97 0.29 10.63 1.48
C ASP A 97 0.01 11.81 0.54
N ASP A 98 0.43 13.03 0.90
CA ASP A 98 0.24 14.22 0.08
C ASP A 98 1.36 14.44 -0.96
N VAL A 99 2.33 13.53 -1.02
CA VAL A 99 3.39 13.53 -2.04
C VAL A 99 2.84 12.93 -3.35
N PRO A 100 3.17 13.50 -4.51
CA PRO A 100 2.75 12.93 -5.78
C PRO A 100 3.27 11.49 -5.97
N PRO A 101 2.44 10.56 -6.47
CA PRO A 101 2.80 9.13 -6.55
C PRO A 101 4.11 8.84 -7.29
N HIS A 102 4.43 9.59 -8.34
CA HIS A 102 5.66 9.42 -9.14
C HIS A 102 6.96 9.75 -8.37
N SER A 103 6.84 10.36 -7.21
CA SER A 103 7.98 10.68 -6.34
C SER A 103 8.16 9.68 -5.22
N GLN A 104 7.33 8.62 -5.19
CA GLN A 104 7.38 7.61 -4.13
C GLN A 104 7.89 6.26 -4.63
N GLU A 105 8.71 5.64 -3.80
CA GLU A 105 9.18 4.27 -4.00
C GLU A 105 8.44 3.32 -3.06
N PHE A 106 8.44 2.05 -3.42
CA PHE A 106 7.95 1.01 -2.51
C PHE A 106 8.80 0.99 -1.23
N VAL A 107 8.14 1.06 -0.09
CA VAL A 107 8.78 0.88 1.22
C VAL A 107 9.36 -0.54 1.33
N TYR A 108 8.72 -1.49 0.65
CA TYR A 108 9.14 -2.87 0.57
C TYR A 108 8.65 -3.51 -0.73
N SER A 109 9.48 -4.35 -1.35
CA SER A 109 9.09 -5.07 -2.57
C SER A 109 9.90 -6.36 -2.71
N LYS A 110 9.39 -7.48 -2.14
CA LYS A 110 10.03 -8.81 -2.18
C LYS A 110 8.98 -9.92 -2.21
N CYS A 111 9.38 -11.11 -2.63
CA CYS A 111 8.50 -12.26 -2.58
C CYS A 111 8.41 -12.86 -1.16
N ARG A 112 7.22 -13.39 -0.83
CA ARG A 112 7.02 -14.17 0.38
C ARG A 112 7.83 -15.45 0.31
N PHE A 113 8.63 -15.72 1.32
CA PHE A 113 9.32 -17.00 1.42
C PHE A 113 8.39 -18.08 2.00
N LYS A 114 8.61 -19.36 1.62
CA LYS A 114 7.83 -20.47 2.13
C LYS A 114 8.03 -20.69 3.64
N LYS A 115 6.98 -21.12 4.33
CA LYS A 115 7.00 -21.44 5.77
C LYS A 115 7.00 -22.95 5.95
N GLY A 116 8.07 -23.51 6.53
CA GLY A 116 8.13 -24.94 6.87
C GLY A 116 7.96 -25.88 5.66
N THR A 117 6.97 -26.76 5.74
CA THR A 117 6.66 -27.75 4.71
C THR A 117 5.72 -27.27 3.60
N GLU A 118 5.39 -25.96 3.53
CA GLU A 118 4.57 -25.45 2.44
C GLU A 118 5.18 -25.83 1.10
N SER A 119 4.47 -26.71 0.38
CA SER A 119 4.88 -27.22 -0.92
C SER A 119 4.14 -26.47 -2.03
N GLN A 120 4.52 -25.25 -2.32
CA GLN A 120 4.10 -24.66 -3.57
C GLN A 120 5.21 -24.87 -4.57
N LYS A 121 5.02 -25.84 -5.46
CA LYS A 121 5.89 -26.02 -6.61
C LYS A 121 5.52 -25.00 -7.66
N TYR A 122 6.43 -24.11 -8.01
CA TYR A 122 6.31 -23.31 -9.23
C TYR A 122 6.99 -24.06 -10.39
N PRO A 123 6.60 -23.82 -11.63
CA PRO A 123 7.27 -24.44 -12.79
C PRO A 123 8.78 -24.14 -12.76
N GLY A 124 9.60 -25.18 -12.76
CA GLY A 124 11.06 -25.05 -12.66
C GLY A 124 11.64 -25.25 -11.26
N GLU A 125 10.82 -25.41 -10.21
CA GLU A 125 11.33 -25.77 -8.89
C GLU A 125 11.81 -27.23 -8.87
N GLU A 126 13.10 -27.42 -9.00
CA GLU A 126 13.75 -28.67 -8.64
C GLU A 126 13.98 -28.70 -7.14
N VAL A 127 13.16 -29.47 -6.42
CA VAL A 127 13.29 -29.64 -4.97
C VAL A 127 14.58 -30.44 -4.69
N ASN A 128 15.66 -29.71 -4.38
CA ASN A 128 16.86 -30.36 -3.87
C ASN A 128 16.68 -30.69 -2.38
N LYS A 129 16.18 -31.87 -2.11
CA LYS A 129 15.91 -32.34 -0.73
C LYS A 129 17.11 -32.25 0.21
N LYS A 130 18.34 -32.26 -0.31
CA LYS A 130 19.56 -32.09 0.50
C LYS A 130 19.80 -30.65 0.93
N CYS A 131 19.31 -29.69 0.19
CA CYS A 131 19.55 -28.26 0.40
C CYS A 131 18.38 -27.56 1.05
N GLU A 132 17.20 -28.13 0.99
CA GLU A 132 15.99 -27.62 1.64
C GLU A 132 15.73 -28.26 3.00
N GLY A 133 16.78 -28.45 3.80
CA GLY A 133 16.63 -28.89 5.17
C GLY A 133 15.67 -27.98 5.92
N MET A 134 14.79 -28.57 6.75
CA MET A 134 13.76 -27.85 7.48
C MET A 134 14.30 -26.63 8.26
N ASP A 135 15.51 -26.75 8.80
CA ASP A 135 16.12 -25.67 9.60
C ASP A 135 16.56 -24.48 8.73
N VAL A 136 17.01 -24.73 7.51
CA VAL A 136 17.36 -23.70 6.54
C VAL A 136 16.11 -22.93 6.14
N VAL A 137 15.03 -23.63 5.78
CA VAL A 137 13.74 -23.02 5.43
C VAL A 137 13.23 -22.16 6.56
N LYS A 138 13.26 -22.68 7.81
CA LYS A 138 12.85 -21.92 9.01
C LYS A 138 13.70 -20.66 9.23
N SER A 139 15.00 -20.75 9.04
CA SER A 139 15.92 -19.61 9.20
C SER A 139 15.63 -18.51 8.20
N ILE A 140 15.46 -18.85 6.92
CA ILE A 140 15.15 -17.88 5.87
C ILE A 140 13.77 -17.25 6.10
N PHE A 141 12.76 -18.06 6.42
CA PHE A 141 11.44 -17.55 6.74
C PHE A 141 11.47 -16.59 7.93
N LYS A 142 12.25 -16.91 8.97
CA LYS A 142 12.45 -16.04 10.14
C LYS A 142 13.06 -14.69 9.73
N THR A 143 14.07 -14.70 8.84
CA THR A 143 14.70 -13.47 8.32
C THR A 143 13.70 -12.65 7.51
N TRP A 144 12.95 -13.29 6.60
CA TRP A 144 11.89 -12.66 5.84
C TRP A 144 10.83 -12.03 6.76
N ASN A 145 10.35 -12.77 7.75
CA ASN A 145 9.34 -12.28 8.71
C ASN A 145 9.85 -11.09 9.53
N LYS A 146 11.14 -11.09 9.90
CA LYS A 146 11.76 -9.95 10.58
C LYS A 146 11.71 -8.70 9.71
N GLN A 147 11.98 -8.81 8.40
CA GLN A 147 11.87 -7.69 7.47
C GLN A 147 10.43 -7.16 7.39
N ILE A 148 9.42 -8.03 7.40
CA ILE A 148 8.00 -7.61 7.42
C ILE A 148 7.67 -6.85 8.72
N ILE A 149 8.19 -7.27 9.88
CA ILE A 149 8.03 -6.55 11.15
C ILE A 149 8.72 -5.17 11.09
N GLU A 150 9.88 -5.08 10.47
CA GLU A 150 10.58 -3.80 10.26
C GLU A 150 9.76 -2.85 9.38
N VAL A 151 9.13 -3.36 8.32
CA VAL A 151 8.20 -2.61 7.48
C VAL A 151 6.98 -2.15 8.29
N GLU A 152 6.37 -3.05 9.07
CA GLU A 152 5.26 -2.70 9.97
C GLU A 152 5.63 -1.53 10.88
N ASN A 153 6.80 -1.56 11.50
CA ASN A 153 7.28 -0.51 12.38
C ASN A 153 7.53 0.83 11.67
N GLN A 154 7.84 0.81 10.37
CA GLN A 154 7.96 2.03 9.56
C GLN A 154 6.60 2.67 9.24
N PHE A 155 5.55 1.84 9.13
CA PHE A 155 4.21 2.33 8.87
C PHE A 155 3.51 2.88 10.12
N PHE A 156 3.76 2.29 11.30
CA PHE A 156 3.13 2.67 12.55
C PHE A 156 4.20 3.09 13.58
N PRO A 157 4.28 4.31 14.04
CA PRO A 157 3.19 5.15 14.55
C PRO A 157 3.09 6.53 13.87
N GLU A 158 2.87 6.64 12.60
CA GLU A 158 2.78 7.96 12.01
C GLU A 158 1.44 8.64 12.35
N LYS A 159 1.53 9.91 12.74
CA LYS A 159 0.37 10.80 12.85
C LYS A 159 -0.03 11.19 11.43
N GLY A 160 -1.19 10.75 10.98
CA GLY A 160 -1.79 11.25 9.75
C GLY A 160 -2.16 12.73 9.92
N ASP A 161 -1.42 13.60 9.27
CA ASP A 161 -1.67 15.06 9.22
C ASP A 161 -1.52 15.57 7.78
N SER A 162 -1.80 14.71 6.83
CA SER A 162 -1.71 15.06 5.42
C SER A 162 -2.82 16.03 5.01
N LYS A 163 -2.45 16.97 4.14
CA LYS A 163 -3.40 17.96 3.58
C LYS A 163 -4.20 17.42 2.39
N GLN A 164 -3.82 16.27 1.84
CA GLN A 164 -4.45 15.65 0.68
C GLN A 164 -4.48 14.13 0.87
N SER A 165 -5.48 13.48 0.29
CA SER A 165 -5.58 12.02 0.16
C SER A 165 -5.70 11.69 -1.32
N LEU A 166 -4.61 11.22 -1.92
CA LEU A 166 -4.44 11.05 -3.37
C LEU A 166 -4.75 9.60 -3.82
N ILE A 167 -5.78 8.97 -3.24
CA ILE A 167 -6.07 7.54 -3.43
C ILE A 167 -6.18 7.17 -4.92
N TYR A 168 -6.99 7.91 -5.69
CA TYR A 168 -7.18 7.65 -7.11
C TYR A 168 -5.88 7.81 -7.90
N GLU A 169 -5.11 8.85 -7.61
CA GLU A 169 -3.84 9.13 -8.25
C GLU A 169 -2.83 7.99 -8.00
N TYR A 170 -2.78 7.45 -6.78
CA TYR A 170 -1.93 6.30 -6.44
C TYR A 170 -2.38 5.01 -7.13
N ILE A 171 -3.70 4.75 -7.22
CA ILE A 171 -4.22 3.60 -7.96
C ILE A 171 -3.78 3.67 -9.42
N ILE A 172 -3.98 4.82 -10.07
CA ILE A 172 -3.62 5.00 -11.48
C ILE A 172 -2.11 4.90 -11.70
N HIS A 173 -1.31 5.50 -10.83
CA HIS A 173 0.14 5.37 -10.90
C HIS A 173 0.58 3.91 -10.79
N THR A 174 0.05 3.17 -9.81
CA THR A 174 0.35 1.75 -9.63
C THR A 174 0.01 0.92 -10.87
N LEU A 175 -1.09 1.20 -11.54
CA LEU A 175 -1.51 0.44 -12.71
C LEU A 175 -0.77 0.82 -13.99
N ARG A 176 -0.30 2.07 -14.14
CA ARG A 176 0.30 2.58 -15.38
C ARG A 176 1.81 2.63 -15.36
N GLU A 177 2.40 3.20 -14.30
CA GLU A 177 3.83 3.52 -14.28
C GLU A 177 4.66 2.41 -13.64
N THR A 178 4.05 1.62 -12.75
CA THR A 178 4.68 0.40 -12.25
C THR A 178 4.37 -0.83 -13.11
N SER A 179 3.88 -0.61 -14.33
CA SER A 179 3.43 -1.69 -15.22
C SER A 179 4.49 -2.77 -15.51
N SER A 180 5.77 -2.41 -15.51
CA SER A 180 6.85 -3.40 -15.63
C SER A 180 6.99 -4.28 -14.39
N ASP A 181 6.63 -3.77 -13.23
CA ASP A 181 6.75 -4.46 -11.94
C ASP A 181 5.42 -5.03 -11.43
N PHE A 182 4.28 -4.52 -11.93
CA PHE A 182 2.92 -4.99 -11.64
C PHE A 182 2.18 -5.35 -12.93
N GLY A 183 2.89 -5.92 -13.91
CA GLY A 183 2.38 -6.20 -15.24
C GLY A 183 1.42 -7.39 -15.30
N SER A 184 0.71 -7.49 -16.43
CA SER A 184 -0.23 -8.59 -16.73
C SER A 184 0.44 -9.95 -16.93
N ASP A 185 1.76 -10.00 -16.94
CA ASP A 185 2.56 -11.21 -16.98
C ASP A 185 2.59 -11.98 -15.63
N TYR A 186 2.17 -11.34 -14.52
CA TYR A 186 1.84 -12.08 -13.31
C TYR A 186 0.53 -12.85 -13.48
N LYS A 187 0.53 -14.12 -13.05
CA LYS A 187 -0.66 -14.99 -13.10
C LYS A 187 -1.80 -14.44 -12.26
N GLU A 188 -1.47 -13.87 -11.10
CA GLU A 188 -2.41 -13.25 -10.17
C GLU A 188 -1.91 -11.87 -9.77
N ARG A 189 -2.81 -10.89 -9.77
CA ARG A 189 -2.51 -9.54 -9.30
C ARG A 189 -3.59 -9.08 -8.33
N GLU A 190 -3.16 -8.60 -7.16
CA GLU A 190 -4.08 -8.07 -6.17
C GLU A 190 -3.60 -6.70 -5.70
N LEU A 191 -4.48 -5.70 -5.83
CA LEU A 191 -4.29 -4.37 -5.26
C LEU A 191 -5.10 -4.26 -3.99
N VAL A 192 -4.43 -4.17 -2.84
CA VAL A 192 -5.06 -4.01 -1.53
C VAL A 192 -4.96 -2.55 -1.11
N ILE A 193 -6.10 -1.89 -0.99
CA ILE A 193 -6.19 -0.48 -0.59
C ILE A 193 -6.68 -0.43 0.85
N VAL A 194 -5.90 0.22 1.73
CA VAL A 194 -6.24 0.41 3.14
C VAL A 194 -6.53 1.88 3.36
N SER A 195 -7.79 2.27 3.46
CA SER A 195 -8.21 3.69 3.48
C SER A 195 -9.63 3.86 3.99
N ASP A 196 -9.98 5.08 4.43
CA ASP A 196 -11.35 5.53 4.62
C ASP A 196 -12.05 5.92 3.31
N LEU A 197 -11.36 5.80 2.18
CA LEU A 197 -11.83 6.12 0.84
C LEU A 197 -12.23 7.60 0.61
N MET A 198 -11.86 8.49 1.50
CA MET A 198 -12.16 9.92 1.41
C MET A 198 -11.12 10.65 0.54
N GLN A 199 -11.25 10.49 -0.77
CA GLN A 199 -10.39 11.16 -1.75
C GLN A 199 -10.42 12.68 -1.58
N PHE A 200 -9.23 13.28 -1.44
CA PHE A 200 -9.07 14.71 -1.36
C PHE A 200 -7.81 15.16 -2.12
N SER A 201 -8.02 15.74 -3.29
CA SER A 201 -6.95 16.26 -4.13
C SER A 201 -7.32 17.63 -4.72
N LYS A 202 -6.37 18.23 -5.46
CA LYS A 202 -6.65 19.46 -6.23
C LYS A 202 -7.74 19.26 -7.30
N ARG A 203 -8.02 18.01 -7.70
CA ARG A 203 -8.98 17.67 -8.76
C ARG A 203 -10.36 17.37 -8.23
N VAL A 204 -10.47 16.81 -7.04
CA VAL A 204 -11.74 16.38 -6.45
C VAL A 204 -11.67 16.40 -4.92
N ASN A 205 -12.80 16.74 -4.32
CA ASN A 205 -12.97 16.73 -2.87
C ASN A 205 -14.25 15.97 -2.51
N PHE A 206 -14.09 14.74 -2.02
CA PHE A 206 -15.21 13.90 -1.63
C PHE A 206 -15.97 14.44 -0.43
N PHE A 207 -15.32 15.18 0.49
CA PHE A 207 -16.03 15.86 1.59
C PHE A 207 -17.06 16.89 1.08
N LYS A 208 -16.81 17.50 -0.08
CA LYS A 208 -17.78 18.40 -0.74
C LYS A 208 -18.85 17.66 -1.54
N HIS A 209 -18.53 16.46 -2.01
CA HIS A 209 -19.44 15.61 -2.77
C HIS A 209 -20.34 14.80 -1.86
N CYS A 210 -19.82 14.32 -0.73
CA CYS A 210 -20.58 13.65 0.30
C CYS A 210 -21.26 14.71 1.17
N LYS A 211 -22.59 14.67 1.29
CA LYS A 211 -23.35 15.65 2.10
C LYS A 211 -22.76 15.66 3.50
N SER A 212 -22.37 16.83 3.95
CA SER A 212 -21.93 17.00 5.32
C SER A 212 -23.07 17.51 6.19
N ALA A 213 -23.46 16.75 7.20
CA ALA A 213 -24.20 17.30 8.31
C ALA A 213 -23.26 18.26 9.06
N THR A 214 -23.66 19.52 9.23
CA THR A 214 -22.88 20.47 10.00
C THR A 214 -23.19 20.23 11.47
N MET A 215 -22.40 19.40 12.14
CA MET A 215 -22.52 19.29 13.60
C MET A 215 -22.07 20.59 14.26
N LYS A 216 -22.98 21.21 15.02
CA LYS A 216 -22.67 22.32 15.88
C LYS A 216 -21.99 21.82 17.16
N LEU A 217 -20.76 21.32 17.04
CA LEU A 217 -19.91 21.06 18.19
C LEU A 217 -19.27 22.37 18.62
N LYS A 218 -19.61 22.88 19.82
CA LYS A 218 -18.92 24.02 20.42
C LYS A 218 -17.45 23.64 20.67
N PRO A 219 -16.45 24.46 20.30
CA PRO A 219 -16.51 25.77 19.60
C PRO A 219 -16.12 25.72 18.11
N LYS A 220 -15.91 24.58 17.49
CA LYS A 220 -15.52 24.47 16.08
C LYS A 220 -16.53 23.61 15.31
N LYS A 221 -17.08 24.16 14.22
CA LYS A 221 -17.92 23.40 13.28
C LYS A 221 -17.07 22.33 12.60
N LYS A 222 -17.24 21.05 12.95
CA LYS A 222 -16.63 19.93 12.24
C LYS A 222 -17.59 19.50 11.13
N GLN A 223 -17.13 19.52 9.88
CA GLN A 223 -17.89 18.92 8.78
C GLN A 223 -17.81 17.39 8.90
N VAL A 224 -18.95 16.75 8.98
CA VAL A 224 -19.07 15.28 9.01
C VAL A 224 -19.74 14.87 7.71
N ALA A 225 -19.10 13.96 6.97
CA ALA A 225 -19.68 13.37 5.78
C ALA A 225 -20.80 12.40 6.21
N ASP A 226 -21.97 12.51 5.58
CA ASP A 226 -23.15 11.73 5.88
C ASP A 226 -23.47 10.73 4.77
N LYS A 227 -23.60 11.21 3.53
CA LYS A 227 -23.91 10.39 2.37
C LYS A 227 -23.32 10.98 1.10
N CYS A 228 -22.66 10.14 0.31
CA CYS A 228 -22.11 10.54 -1.00
C CYS A 228 -23.18 10.50 -2.10
N GLY A 229 -23.06 11.43 -3.05
CA GLY A 229 -23.80 11.37 -4.29
C GLY A 229 -23.31 10.23 -5.20
N SER A 230 -24.06 9.92 -6.27
CA SER A 230 -23.65 8.90 -7.22
C SER A 230 -22.38 9.29 -8.01
N PHE A 231 -21.71 8.30 -8.59
CA PHE A 231 -20.57 8.52 -9.47
C PHE A 231 -20.92 9.43 -10.67
N ALA A 232 -22.10 9.24 -11.29
CA ALA A 232 -22.56 10.10 -12.37
C ALA A 232 -22.72 11.57 -11.92
N GLN A 233 -23.22 11.81 -10.71
CA GLN A 233 -23.31 13.16 -10.14
C GLN A 233 -21.92 13.77 -9.87
N LEU A 234 -20.96 12.96 -9.41
CA LEU A 234 -19.57 13.37 -9.22
C LEU A 234 -18.96 13.84 -10.54
N LEU A 235 -19.05 13.04 -11.59
CA LEU A 235 -18.51 13.37 -12.91
C LEU A 235 -19.16 14.62 -13.54
N LYS A 236 -20.45 14.83 -13.30
CA LYS A 236 -21.17 16.01 -13.76
C LYS A 236 -20.70 17.27 -13.04
N LYS A 237 -20.46 17.18 -11.73
CA LYS A 237 -20.08 18.30 -10.87
C LYS A 237 -18.60 18.64 -10.97
N GLU A 238 -17.74 17.65 -10.97
CA GLU A 238 -16.28 17.80 -10.92
C GLU A 238 -15.66 17.51 -12.31
N LYS A 239 -15.89 18.42 -13.27
CA LYS A 239 -15.45 18.24 -14.68
C LYS A 239 -13.95 18.00 -14.83
N SER A 240 -13.13 18.69 -14.02
CA SER A 240 -11.66 18.49 -14.03
C SER A 240 -11.28 17.06 -13.67
N PHE A 241 -11.93 16.49 -12.65
CA PHE A 241 -11.71 15.11 -12.26
C PHE A 241 -12.23 14.13 -13.32
N ALA A 242 -13.42 14.39 -13.88
CA ALA A 242 -13.98 13.56 -14.95
C ALA A 242 -13.05 13.51 -16.18
N ASN A 243 -12.47 14.63 -16.58
CA ASN A 243 -11.51 14.68 -17.69
C ASN A 243 -10.22 13.94 -17.32
N TYR A 244 -9.72 14.09 -16.11
CA TYR A 244 -8.56 13.37 -15.63
C TYR A 244 -8.78 11.87 -15.62
N MET A 245 -9.92 11.39 -15.10
CA MET A 245 -10.28 9.97 -15.13
C MET A 245 -10.33 9.40 -16.54
N LYS A 246 -10.90 10.14 -17.51
CA LYS A 246 -10.93 9.72 -18.92
C LYS A 246 -9.52 9.62 -19.51
N ALA A 247 -8.68 10.64 -19.26
CA ALA A 247 -7.31 10.70 -19.76
C ALA A 247 -6.38 9.64 -19.14
N THR A 248 -6.68 9.22 -17.91
CA THR A 248 -5.86 8.27 -17.17
C THR A 248 -6.48 6.88 -17.08
N LYS A 249 -7.59 6.64 -17.76
CA LYS A 249 -8.24 5.31 -17.76
C LYS A 249 -7.23 4.22 -18.15
N PRO A 250 -7.08 3.16 -17.33
CA PRO A 250 -6.21 2.04 -17.67
C PRO A 250 -6.68 1.33 -18.95
N THR A 251 -5.76 0.73 -19.68
CA THR A 251 -6.11 -0.17 -20.78
C THR A 251 -6.60 -1.51 -20.25
N SER A 252 -7.31 -2.28 -21.06
CA SER A 252 -7.77 -3.62 -20.71
C SER A 252 -6.63 -4.54 -20.27
N GLU A 253 -5.45 -4.40 -20.89
CA GLU A 253 -4.27 -5.18 -20.53
C GLU A 253 -3.73 -4.80 -19.14
N MET A 254 -3.77 -3.52 -18.76
CA MET A 254 -3.33 -3.06 -17.44
C MET A 254 -4.21 -3.58 -16.30
N VAL A 255 -5.47 -3.89 -16.56
CA VAL A 255 -6.43 -4.40 -15.55
C VAL A 255 -6.72 -5.89 -15.67
N LYS A 256 -6.12 -6.57 -16.64
CA LYS A 256 -6.27 -8.02 -16.84
C LYS A 256 -5.78 -8.79 -15.61
N ASN A 257 -6.56 -9.77 -15.14
CA ASN A 257 -6.27 -10.59 -13.95
C ASN A 257 -6.05 -9.78 -12.66
N LEU A 258 -6.58 -8.56 -12.59
CA LEU A 258 -6.48 -7.69 -11.42
C LEU A 258 -7.66 -7.88 -10.49
N LYS A 259 -7.38 -8.18 -9.23
CA LYS A 259 -8.33 -8.12 -8.12
C LYS A 259 -8.07 -6.88 -7.29
N VAL A 260 -9.11 -6.21 -6.85
CA VAL A 260 -9.01 -5.09 -5.92
C VAL A 260 -9.71 -5.44 -4.62
N LYS A 261 -8.96 -5.35 -3.53
CA LYS A 261 -9.48 -5.52 -2.17
C LYS A 261 -9.32 -4.22 -1.41
N VAL A 262 -10.41 -3.66 -0.94
CA VAL A 262 -10.36 -2.48 -0.08
C VAL A 262 -10.59 -2.90 1.36
N LEU A 263 -9.66 -2.58 2.23
CA LEU A 263 -9.82 -2.65 3.68
C LEU A 263 -10.28 -1.26 4.15
N PHE A 264 -11.60 -1.12 4.29
CA PHE A 264 -12.22 0.16 4.62
C PHE A 264 -12.06 0.48 6.11
N ILE A 265 -11.36 1.58 6.38
CA ILE A 265 -11.16 2.10 7.74
C ILE A 265 -12.37 2.95 8.12
N ASN A 266 -13.14 2.47 9.08
CA ASN A 266 -14.25 3.26 9.61
C ASN A 266 -13.73 4.25 10.65
N HIS A 267 -13.78 5.54 10.31
CA HIS A 267 -13.69 6.58 11.34
C HIS A 267 -15.08 6.70 11.96
N SER A 268 -15.17 6.70 13.30
CA SER A 268 -16.42 6.81 14.07
C SER A 268 -17.17 8.11 13.75
N TYR A 269 -17.85 8.11 12.60
CA TYR A 269 -18.82 9.13 12.23
C TYR A 269 -20.19 8.70 12.77
N GLU A 270 -20.95 9.63 13.31
CA GLU A 270 -22.31 9.35 13.85
C GLU A 270 -23.26 8.71 12.82
N HIS A 271 -22.94 8.80 11.52
CA HIS A 271 -23.71 8.24 10.40
C HIS A 271 -22.88 7.27 9.55
N GLY A 272 -22.01 6.48 10.21
CA GLY A 272 -20.98 5.67 9.55
C GLY A 272 -21.50 4.66 8.51
N GLU A 273 -22.69 4.10 8.73
CA GLU A 273 -23.24 3.08 7.82
C GLU A 273 -23.70 3.67 6.48
N ASP A 274 -24.44 4.77 6.49
CA ASP A 274 -24.89 5.43 5.26
C ASP A 274 -23.74 5.97 4.43
N LEU A 275 -22.75 6.54 5.11
CA LEU A 275 -21.51 6.99 4.46
C LEU A 275 -20.78 5.82 3.83
N TYR A 276 -20.59 4.73 4.57
CA TYR A 276 -19.94 3.52 4.07
C TYR A 276 -20.64 2.97 2.82
N ILE A 277 -21.96 2.74 2.88
CA ILE A 277 -22.75 2.18 1.76
C ILE A 277 -22.62 3.08 0.52
N SER A 278 -22.70 4.40 0.70
CA SER A 278 -22.62 5.33 -0.42
C SER A 278 -21.20 5.46 -0.99
N LEU A 279 -20.16 5.40 -0.17
CA LEU A 279 -18.75 5.37 -0.60
C LEU A 279 -18.43 4.06 -1.30
N GLU A 280 -18.87 2.93 -0.75
CA GLU A 280 -18.69 1.62 -1.37
C GLU A 280 -19.26 1.61 -2.80
N LYS A 281 -20.50 2.09 -2.97
CA LYS A 281 -21.12 2.20 -4.29
C LYS A 281 -20.34 3.14 -5.21
N LEU A 282 -19.97 4.32 -4.73
CA LEU A 282 -19.24 5.31 -5.51
C LEU A 282 -17.90 4.74 -6.02
N TRP A 283 -17.13 4.08 -5.16
CA TRP A 283 -15.86 3.49 -5.55
C TRP A 283 -16.01 2.27 -6.44
N LYS A 284 -17.02 1.41 -6.23
CA LYS A 284 -17.32 0.31 -7.15
C LYS A 284 -17.64 0.82 -8.56
N ASP A 285 -18.46 1.88 -8.67
CA ASP A 285 -18.77 2.51 -9.96
C ASP A 285 -17.49 3.11 -10.60
N MET A 286 -16.58 3.68 -9.81
CA MET A 286 -15.29 4.18 -10.29
C MET A 286 -14.39 3.05 -10.80
N PHE A 287 -14.28 1.94 -10.07
CA PHE A 287 -13.50 0.78 -10.49
C PHE A 287 -14.06 0.17 -11.78
N SER A 288 -15.39 0.02 -11.87
CA SER A 288 -16.05 -0.45 -13.09
C SER A 288 -15.78 0.48 -14.28
N PHE A 289 -15.80 1.81 -14.08
CA PHE A 289 -15.39 2.77 -15.10
C PHE A 289 -13.94 2.54 -15.58
N MET A 290 -13.03 2.16 -14.68
CA MET A 290 -11.65 1.81 -15.01
C MET A 290 -11.53 0.44 -15.69
N GLY A 291 -12.60 -0.36 -15.76
CA GLY A 291 -12.61 -1.74 -16.30
C GLY A 291 -12.14 -2.78 -15.28
N ILE A 292 -12.28 -2.49 -14.00
CA ILE A 292 -11.95 -3.40 -12.88
C ILE A 292 -13.25 -3.89 -12.27
N ASP A 293 -13.60 -5.16 -12.49
CA ASP A 293 -14.88 -5.74 -12.05
C ASP A 293 -14.74 -6.59 -10.78
N ASP A 294 -13.55 -7.19 -10.54
CA ASP A 294 -13.30 -7.99 -9.33
C ASP A 294 -12.88 -7.07 -8.16
N VAL A 295 -13.88 -6.48 -7.51
CA VAL A 295 -13.70 -5.52 -6.41
C VAL A 295 -14.43 -5.98 -5.16
N LYS A 296 -13.67 -6.18 -4.08
CA LYS A 296 -14.19 -6.50 -2.75
C LYS A 296 -13.87 -5.40 -1.75
N ILE A 297 -14.88 -4.80 -1.15
CA ILE A 297 -14.72 -3.82 -0.07
C ILE A 297 -15.09 -4.51 1.25
N VAL A 298 -14.15 -4.50 2.19
CA VAL A 298 -14.28 -5.16 3.50
C VAL A 298 -14.24 -4.07 4.57
N PRO A 299 -15.38 -3.78 5.21
CA PRO A 299 -15.41 -2.79 6.27
C PRO A 299 -14.71 -3.30 7.52
N GLN A 300 -14.11 -2.39 8.27
CA GLN A 300 -13.76 -2.64 9.64
C GLN A 300 -15.08 -2.83 10.41
N ILE A 301 -15.32 -4.04 10.88
CA ILE A 301 -16.44 -4.30 11.80
C ILE A 301 -16.00 -3.79 13.16
N ASP A 302 -16.65 -2.75 13.66
CA ASP A 302 -16.47 -2.33 15.05
C ASP A 302 -16.95 -3.48 15.93
N TYR A 303 -16.00 -4.22 16.49
CA TYR A 303 -16.33 -5.05 17.65
C TYR A 303 -16.72 -4.06 18.74
N LYS A 304 -18.03 -3.87 18.91
CA LYS A 304 -18.55 -3.32 20.17
C LYS A 304 -18.10 -4.29 21.26
N ILE A 305 -17.04 -3.90 21.96
CA ILE A 305 -16.58 -4.53 23.18
C ILE A 305 -17.53 -4.16 24.28
#